data_4ee332e2422ee90aa6fe79a1f26574b6
#
_entry.id   4ee332e2422ee90aa6fe79a1f26574b6
#
_cell.length_a   1.000
_cell.length_b   1.000
_cell.length_c   1.000
_cell.angle_alpha   90.00
_cell.angle_beta   90.00
_cell.angle_gamma   90.00
#
_symmetry.space_group_name_H-M   'P 1'
#
loop_
_entity.id
_entity.type
_entity.pdbx_description
1 polymer ?
#
loop_
_entity_poly.entity_id
_entity_poly.type
_entity_poly.pdbx_seq_one_letter_code
_entity_poly.pdbx_strand_id
1 'polypeptide(L)'
;MQKIDSETEKKFLEAENYRAKKDFRKAIEIFESILEKFPDLPPALHNIAICYTELNKIEEAEKSYLKCLNIEPVSLLSINNLAKLYYNKGQFKKALPILQKSLLKKNDQEIVVEITAQCLFELNLPKDTDLFCRQALKNFPQNKNLKTFHGKNLLRLNKHSEGLKYLNESTGMIEFGENNFKIT
;
A
#
# COMPACT_ATOMS: atom_id res chain seq x y z
N MET A 1 -16.80 -20.68 -4.06
CA MET A 1 -16.01 -20.75 -2.80
C MET A 1 -15.94 -22.18 -2.35
N GLN A 2 -14.75 -22.69 -2.06
CA GLN A 2 -14.57 -24.02 -1.48
C GLN A 2 -15.19 -24.04 -0.07
N LYS A 3 -16.11 -24.96 0.18
CA LYS A 3 -16.78 -25.08 1.47
C LYS A 3 -15.81 -25.76 2.45
N ILE A 4 -15.39 -25.04 3.47
CA ILE A 4 -14.57 -25.59 4.56
C ILE A 4 -15.46 -26.25 5.62
N ASP A 5 -14.94 -27.23 6.32
CA ASP A 5 -15.68 -27.88 7.41
C ASP A 5 -15.63 -27.06 8.71
N SER A 6 -16.52 -27.37 9.64
CA SER A 6 -16.64 -26.66 10.92
C SER A 6 -15.37 -26.70 11.78
N GLU A 7 -14.56 -27.76 11.66
CA GLU A 7 -13.28 -27.86 12.36
C GLU A 7 -12.28 -26.86 11.80
N THR A 8 -12.20 -26.77 10.48
CA THR A 8 -11.33 -25.81 9.79
C THR A 8 -11.76 -24.36 10.06
N GLU A 9 -13.07 -24.08 10.14
CA GLU A 9 -13.56 -22.76 10.55
C GLU A 9 -13.09 -22.38 11.95
N LYS A 10 -13.17 -23.31 12.92
CA LYS A 10 -12.67 -23.07 14.29
C LYS A 10 -11.16 -22.79 14.29
N LYS A 11 -10.37 -23.60 13.58
CA LYS A 11 -8.92 -23.37 13.44
C LYS A 11 -8.62 -22.01 12.79
N PHE A 12 -9.39 -21.62 11.78
CA PHE A 12 -9.22 -20.34 11.14
C PHE A 12 -9.43 -19.17 12.11
N LEU A 13 -10.51 -19.21 12.90
CA LEU A 13 -10.78 -18.20 13.92
C LEU A 13 -9.69 -18.19 15.03
N GLU A 14 -9.20 -19.36 15.41
CA GLU A 14 -8.08 -19.47 16.36
C GLU A 14 -6.82 -18.81 15.80
N ALA A 15 -6.45 -19.06 14.54
CA ALA A 15 -5.31 -18.45 13.88
C ALA A 15 -5.46 -16.92 13.79
N GLU A 16 -6.66 -16.43 13.47
CA GLU A 16 -6.94 -14.98 13.46
C GLU A 16 -6.80 -14.36 14.87
N ASN A 17 -7.18 -15.07 15.92
CA ASN A 17 -7.00 -14.61 17.30
C ASN A 17 -5.52 -14.52 17.68
N TYR A 18 -4.70 -15.52 17.33
CA TYR A 18 -3.24 -15.43 17.51
C TYR A 18 -2.63 -14.28 16.70
N ARG A 19 -3.04 -14.09 15.45
CA ARG A 19 -2.61 -12.95 14.63
C ARG A 19 -2.97 -11.61 15.27
N ALA A 20 -4.19 -11.46 15.79
CA ALA A 20 -4.64 -10.25 16.47
C ALA A 20 -3.84 -9.96 17.74
N LYS A 21 -3.44 -11.02 18.48
CA LYS A 21 -2.54 -10.94 19.65
C LYS A 21 -1.06 -10.75 19.27
N LYS A 22 -0.73 -10.65 17.96
CA LYS A 22 0.62 -10.54 17.40
C LYS A 22 1.50 -11.79 17.65
N ASP A 23 0.90 -12.93 18.01
CA ASP A 23 1.60 -14.22 18.02
C ASP A 23 1.61 -14.81 16.60
N PHE A 24 2.38 -14.15 15.73
CA PHE A 24 2.41 -14.48 14.30
C PHE A 24 2.97 -15.87 14.04
N ARG A 25 3.84 -16.41 14.92
CA ARG A 25 4.40 -17.75 14.76
C ARG A 25 3.32 -18.82 14.91
N LYS A 26 2.53 -18.75 16.00
CA LYS A 26 1.40 -19.68 16.21
C LYS A 26 0.32 -19.52 15.13
N ALA A 27 0.03 -18.28 14.73
CA ALA A 27 -0.91 -18.05 13.64
C ALA A 27 -0.47 -18.74 12.35
N ILE A 28 0.83 -18.67 12.00
CA ILE A 28 1.41 -19.33 10.81
C ILE A 28 1.23 -20.84 10.92
N GLU A 29 1.61 -21.48 12.03
CA GLU A 29 1.48 -22.92 12.24
C GLU A 29 0.05 -23.41 11.99
N ILE A 30 -0.94 -22.67 12.49
CA ILE A 30 -2.35 -23.04 12.30
C ILE A 30 -2.78 -22.81 10.85
N PHE A 31 -2.43 -21.64 10.23
CA PHE A 31 -2.76 -21.40 8.84
C PHE A 31 -2.08 -22.41 7.89
N GLU A 32 -0.85 -22.83 8.16
CA GLU A 32 -0.16 -23.91 7.42
C GLU A 32 -0.94 -25.22 7.52
N SER A 33 -1.39 -25.61 8.74
CA SER A 33 -2.20 -26.81 8.91
C SER A 33 -3.54 -26.77 8.17
N ILE A 34 -4.12 -25.56 8.01
CA ILE A 34 -5.32 -25.34 7.20
C ILE A 34 -4.99 -25.50 5.72
N LEU A 35 -3.86 -24.92 5.27
CA LEU A 35 -3.43 -24.95 3.88
C LEU A 35 -2.92 -26.34 3.44
N GLU A 36 -2.51 -27.22 4.34
CA GLU A 36 -2.25 -28.64 4.06
C GLU A 36 -3.53 -29.33 3.58
N LYS A 37 -4.66 -29.05 4.24
CA LYS A 37 -5.98 -29.64 3.91
C LYS A 37 -6.68 -28.91 2.76
N PHE A 38 -6.54 -27.57 2.73
CA PHE A 38 -7.15 -26.67 1.74
C PHE A 38 -6.09 -25.75 1.08
N PRO A 39 -5.25 -26.27 0.17
CA PRO A 39 -4.10 -25.55 -0.38
C PRO A 39 -4.45 -24.24 -1.10
N ASP A 40 -5.67 -24.16 -1.62
CA ASP A 40 -6.15 -23.03 -2.42
C ASP A 40 -7.26 -22.25 -1.71
N LEU A 41 -7.11 -22.03 -0.39
CA LEU A 41 -8.01 -21.22 0.42
C LEU A 41 -7.50 -19.75 0.49
N PRO A 42 -8.07 -18.80 -0.31
CA PRO A 42 -7.55 -17.44 -0.39
C PRO A 42 -7.50 -16.70 0.95
N PRO A 43 -8.50 -16.78 1.85
CA PRO A 43 -8.41 -16.12 3.15
C PRO A 43 -7.23 -16.60 4.01
N ALA A 44 -6.91 -17.90 3.99
CA ALA A 44 -5.77 -18.43 4.73
C ALA A 44 -4.43 -17.98 4.11
N LEU A 45 -4.32 -18.02 2.77
CA LEU A 45 -3.16 -17.52 2.03
C LEU A 45 -2.93 -16.02 2.28
N HIS A 46 -3.98 -15.23 2.34
CA HIS A 46 -3.90 -13.80 2.65
C HIS A 46 -3.41 -13.56 4.07
N ASN A 47 -4.00 -14.24 5.05
CA ASN A 47 -3.68 -14.04 6.46
C ASN A 47 -2.27 -14.56 6.82
N ILE A 48 -1.84 -15.68 6.26
CA ILE A 48 -0.47 -16.17 6.48
C ILE A 48 0.55 -15.20 5.87
N ALA A 49 0.24 -14.59 4.71
CA ALA A 49 1.10 -13.59 4.09
C ALA A 49 1.26 -12.34 4.97
N ILE A 50 0.20 -11.91 5.66
CA ILE A 50 0.29 -10.84 6.66
C ILE A 50 1.23 -11.24 7.80
N CYS A 51 1.08 -12.46 8.35
CA CYS A 51 1.94 -12.94 9.44
C CYS A 51 3.42 -12.99 9.00
N TYR A 52 3.71 -13.47 7.79
CA TYR A 52 5.08 -13.44 7.25
C TYR A 52 5.60 -12.03 7.07
N THR A 53 4.76 -11.08 6.62
CA THR A 53 5.13 -9.67 6.49
C THR A 53 5.54 -9.07 7.84
N GLU A 54 4.76 -9.32 8.89
CA GLU A 54 5.03 -8.83 10.25
C GLU A 54 6.30 -9.44 10.86
N LEU A 55 6.64 -10.68 10.48
CA LEU A 55 7.90 -11.33 10.85
C LEU A 55 9.09 -11.00 9.94
N ASN A 56 8.90 -10.08 8.98
CA ASN A 56 9.89 -9.70 7.97
C ASN A 56 10.39 -10.87 7.08
N LYS A 57 9.56 -11.91 6.93
CA LYS A 57 9.77 -13.05 6.01
C LYS A 57 9.19 -12.68 4.65
N ILE A 58 9.96 -11.91 3.88
CA ILE A 58 9.44 -11.20 2.69
C ILE A 58 9.13 -12.14 1.53
N GLU A 59 10.01 -13.13 1.30
CA GLU A 59 9.87 -14.09 0.22
C GLU A 59 8.64 -14.99 0.42
N GLU A 60 8.40 -15.43 1.65
CA GLU A 60 7.25 -16.23 2.02
C GLU A 60 5.94 -15.39 1.93
N ALA A 61 6.00 -14.13 2.35
CA ALA A 61 4.87 -13.21 2.22
C ALA A 61 4.52 -12.96 0.75
N GLU A 62 5.52 -12.63 -0.09
CA GLU A 62 5.36 -12.42 -1.54
C GLU A 62 4.72 -13.65 -2.19
N LYS A 63 5.28 -14.84 -1.94
CA LYS A 63 4.77 -16.11 -2.48
C LYS A 63 3.32 -16.36 -2.09
N SER A 64 2.97 -16.11 -0.83
CA SER A 64 1.61 -16.35 -0.32
C SER A 64 0.60 -15.35 -0.89
N TYR A 65 0.96 -14.05 -1.02
CA TYR A 65 0.11 -13.06 -1.69
C TYR A 65 -0.08 -13.39 -3.17
N LEU A 66 1.00 -13.75 -3.88
CA LEU A 66 0.91 -14.11 -5.30
C LEU A 66 0.05 -15.36 -5.50
N LYS A 67 0.16 -16.37 -4.64
CA LYS A 67 -0.70 -17.55 -4.69
C LYS A 67 -2.16 -17.18 -4.45
N CYS A 68 -2.45 -16.32 -3.46
CA CYS A 68 -3.79 -15.80 -3.21
C CYS A 68 -4.35 -15.07 -4.45
N LEU A 69 -3.56 -14.20 -5.06
CA LEU A 69 -3.96 -13.42 -6.24
C LEU A 69 -4.09 -14.25 -7.53
N ASN A 70 -3.42 -15.41 -7.61
CA ASN A 70 -3.63 -16.35 -8.69
C ASN A 70 -5.02 -17.01 -8.64
N ILE A 71 -5.55 -17.23 -7.43
CA ILE A 71 -6.88 -17.80 -7.19
C ILE A 71 -7.94 -16.70 -7.24
N GLU A 72 -7.69 -15.58 -6.55
CA GLU A 72 -8.56 -14.39 -6.49
C GLU A 72 -7.87 -13.15 -7.06
N PRO A 73 -7.78 -12.99 -8.40
CA PRO A 73 -7.06 -11.87 -9.04
C PRO A 73 -7.62 -10.49 -8.72
N VAL A 74 -8.81 -10.46 -8.12
CA VAL A 74 -9.55 -9.22 -7.80
C VAL A 74 -9.53 -8.86 -6.33
N SER A 75 -8.87 -9.62 -5.47
CA SER A 75 -8.76 -9.34 -4.03
C SER A 75 -8.01 -8.04 -3.77
N LEU A 76 -8.74 -6.95 -3.52
CA LEU A 76 -8.15 -5.64 -3.24
C LEU A 76 -7.25 -5.66 -1.99
N LEU A 77 -7.61 -6.46 -0.97
CA LEU A 77 -6.81 -6.60 0.24
C LEU A 77 -5.43 -7.18 -0.06
N SER A 78 -5.39 -8.29 -0.82
CA SER A 78 -4.13 -8.93 -1.20
C SER A 78 -3.31 -8.07 -2.16
N ILE A 79 -3.96 -7.40 -3.12
CA ILE A 79 -3.31 -6.44 -4.03
C ILE A 79 -2.64 -5.33 -3.24
N ASN A 80 -3.36 -4.68 -2.33
CA ASN A 80 -2.85 -3.54 -1.58
C ASN A 80 -1.72 -3.94 -0.61
N ASN A 81 -1.86 -5.10 0.06
CA ASN A 81 -0.84 -5.58 0.99
C ASN A 81 0.44 -6.00 0.26
N LEU A 82 0.33 -6.65 -0.90
CA LEU A 82 1.50 -6.96 -1.73
C LEU A 82 2.18 -5.69 -2.25
N ALA A 83 1.41 -4.71 -2.70
CA ALA A 83 1.95 -3.43 -3.15
C ALA A 83 2.69 -2.70 -2.01
N LYS A 84 2.09 -2.69 -0.80
CA LYS A 84 2.71 -2.13 0.41
C LYS A 84 3.99 -2.88 0.81
N LEU A 85 4.01 -4.21 0.68
CA LEU A 85 5.20 -5.02 0.91
C LEU A 85 6.36 -4.57 0.01
N TYR A 86 6.11 -4.47 -1.30
CA TYR A 86 7.10 -4.00 -2.27
C TYR A 86 7.53 -2.56 -2.00
N TYR A 87 6.57 -1.68 -1.69
CA TYR A 87 6.84 -0.29 -1.35
C TYR A 87 7.77 -0.18 -0.14
N ASN A 88 7.48 -0.89 0.95
CA ASN A 88 8.29 -0.87 2.17
C ASN A 88 9.72 -1.41 1.96
N LYS A 89 9.92 -2.24 0.95
CA LYS A 89 11.23 -2.75 0.52
C LYS A 89 11.94 -1.88 -0.52
N GLY A 90 11.39 -0.71 -0.86
CA GLY A 90 11.92 0.16 -1.90
C GLY A 90 11.81 -0.42 -3.32
N GLN A 91 11.04 -1.49 -3.50
CA GLN A 91 10.84 -2.14 -4.80
C GLN A 91 9.72 -1.43 -5.59
N PHE A 92 9.86 -0.12 -5.77
CA PHE A 92 8.82 0.74 -6.36
C PHE A 92 8.41 0.31 -7.77
N LYS A 93 9.35 -0.24 -8.57
CA LYS A 93 9.06 -0.79 -9.90
C LYS A 93 8.10 -1.98 -9.87
N LYS A 94 8.15 -2.80 -8.81
CA LYS A 94 7.20 -3.91 -8.60
C LYS A 94 5.87 -3.42 -8.01
N ALA A 95 5.92 -2.44 -7.11
CA ALA A 95 4.73 -1.89 -6.45
C ALA A 95 3.80 -1.16 -7.42
N LEU A 96 4.35 -0.31 -8.30
CA LEU A 96 3.59 0.61 -9.15
C LEU A 96 2.51 -0.09 -10.02
N PRO A 97 2.80 -1.15 -10.80
CA PRO A 97 1.79 -1.80 -11.62
C PRO A 97 0.67 -2.46 -10.79
N ILE A 98 0.99 -2.92 -9.58
CA ILE A 98 0.01 -3.52 -8.67
C ILE A 98 -0.92 -2.44 -8.09
N LEU A 99 -0.37 -1.28 -7.70
CA LEU A 99 -1.13 -0.13 -7.24
C LEU A 99 -2.05 0.41 -8.35
N GLN A 100 -1.55 0.53 -9.58
CA GLN A 100 -2.36 0.94 -10.73
C GLN A 100 -3.52 -0.02 -10.97
N LYS A 101 -3.28 -1.34 -10.89
CA LYS A 101 -4.33 -2.36 -10.99
C LYS A 101 -5.38 -2.20 -9.88
N SER A 102 -4.97 -1.85 -8.65
CA SER A 102 -5.89 -1.57 -7.55
C SER A 102 -6.76 -0.34 -7.82
N LEU A 103 -6.14 0.76 -8.26
CA LEU A 103 -6.84 2.02 -8.55
C LEU A 103 -7.80 1.92 -9.73
N LEU A 104 -7.51 1.08 -10.74
CA LEU A 104 -8.46 0.78 -11.83
C LEU A 104 -9.73 0.08 -11.34
N LYS A 105 -9.64 -0.66 -10.23
CA LYS A 105 -10.81 -1.33 -9.63
C LYS A 105 -11.57 -0.44 -8.68
N LYS A 106 -10.84 0.34 -7.88
CA LYS A 106 -11.39 1.23 -6.88
C LYS A 106 -10.46 2.43 -6.71
N ASN A 107 -10.89 3.60 -7.16
CA ASN A 107 -10.07 4.81 -7.23
C ASN A 107 -10.17 5.73 -5.99
N ASP A 108 -11.04 5.40 -5.04
CA ASP A 108 -11.27 6.16 -3.80
C ASP A 108 -10.46 5.66 -2.59
N GLN A 109 -9.38 4.92 -2.84
CA GLN A 109 -8.50 4.37 -1.80
C GLN A 109 -7.37 5.36 -1.49
N GLU A 110 -7.57 6.27 -0.57
CA GLU A 110 -6.63 7.36 -0.25
C GLU A 110 -5.20 6.85 0.00
N ILE A 111 -5.03 5.81 0.80
CA ILE A 111 -3.70 5.22 1.10
C ILE A 111 -3.02 4.67 -0.16
N VAL A 112 -3.78 4.02 -1.06
CA VAL A 112 -3.23 3.48 -2.32
C VAL A 112 -2.80 4.61 -3.25
N VAL A 113 -3.57 5.69 -3.29
CA VAL A 113 -3.24 6.91 -4.04
C VAL A 113 -1.96 7.55 -3.52
N GLU A 114 -1.80 7.69 -2.19
CA GLU A 114 -0.58 8.21 -1.57
C GLU A 114 0.65 7.38 -1.93
N ILE A 115 0.57 6.05 -1.73
CA ILE A 115 1.68 5.13 -2.05
C ILE A 115 2.02 5.19 -3.55
N THR A 116 1.01 5.33 -4.42
CA THR A 116 1.24 5.47 -5.86
C THR A 116 2.00 6.75 -6.20
N ALA A 117 1.58 7.90 -5.63
CA ALA A 117 2.25 9.17 -5.82
C ALA A 117 3.71 9.09 -5.35
N GLN A 118 3.96 8.46 -4.20
CA GLN A 118 5.31 8.27 -3.69
C GLN A 118 6.13 7.34 -4.58
N CYS A 119 5.58 6.22 -5.05
CA CYS A 119 6.28 5.33 -5.98
C CYS A 119 6.70 6.06 -7.26
N LEU A 120 5.81 6.86 -7.86
CA LEU A 120 6.12 7.67 -9.04
C LEU A 120 7.25 8.68 -8.76
N PHE A 121 7.20 9.33 -7.60
CA PHE A 121 8.22 10.29 -7.17
C PHE A 121 9.59 9.62 -6.94
N GLU A 122 9.64 8.47 -6.25
CA GLU A 122 10.87 7.72 -5.98
C GLU A 122 11.47 7.09 -7.25
N LEU A 123 10.64 6.72 -8.21
CA LEU A 123 11.08 6.26 -9.52
C LEU A 123 11.59 7.40 -10.42
N ASN A 124 11.60 8.63 -9.91
CA ASN A 124 12.01 9.82 -10.65
C ASN A 124 11.26 9.99 -11.99
N LEU A 125 9.92 9.89 -11.93
CA LEU A 125 9.00 10.09 -13.04
C LEU A 125 8.24 11.43 -12.88
N PRO A 126 8.91 12.60 -13.06
CA PRO A 126 8.35 13.87 -12.61
C PRO A 126 7.10 14.31 -13.37
N LYS A 127 6.97 13.98 -14.66
CA LYS A 127 5.77 14.30 -15.46
C LYS A 127 4.57 13.46 -15.01
N ASP A 128 4.78 12.17 -14.79
CA ASP A 128 3.73 11.25 -14.32
C ASP A 128 3.31 11.58 -12.90
N THR A 129 4.27 11.92 -12.04
CA THR A 129 4.00 12.38 -10.66
C THR A 129 3.15 13.65 -10.66
N ASP A 130 3.49 14.66 -11.50
CA ASP A 130 2.71 15.90 -11.59
C ASP A 130 1.27 15.63 -12.05
N LEU A 131 1.10 14.88 -13.13
CA LEU A 131 -0.21 14.52 -13.67
C LEU A 131 -1.05 13.74 -12.63
N PHE A 132 -0.46 12.72 -12.03
CA PHE A 132 -1.13 11.88 -11.04
C PHE A 132 -1.56 12.68 -9.81
N CYS A 133 -0.64 13.47 -9.22
CA CYS A 133 -0.96 14.27 -8.03
C CYS A 133 -2.05 15.31 -8.31
N ARG A 134 -2.03 15.98 -9.48
CA ARG A 134 -3.09 16.93 -9.87
C ARG A 134 -4.46 16.26 -9.96
N GLN A 135 -4.53 15.05 -10.50
CA GLN A 135 -5.79 14.30 -10.57
C GLN A 135 -6.23 13.81 -9.19
N ALA A 136 -5.30 13.26 -8.41
CA ALA A 136 -5.58 12.75 -7.08
C ALA A 136 -6.07 13.84 -6.11
N LEU A 137 -5.47 15.03 -6.15
CA LEU A 137 -5.85 16.16 -5.30
C LEU A 137 -7.25 16.72 -5.61
N LYS A 138 -7.84 16.41 -6.76
CA LYS A 138 -9.28 16.74 -7.01
C LYS A 138 -10.20 15.91 -6.12
N ASN A 139 -9.83 14.64 -5.88
CA ASN A 139 -10.62 13.73 -5.04
C ASN A 139 -10.23 13.83 -3.55
N PHE A 140 -8.97 14.16 -3.27
CA PHE A 140 -8.40 14.23 -1.92
C PHE A 140 -7.73 15.59 -1.65
N PRO A 141 -8.47 16.72 -1.71
CA PRO A 141 -7.88 18.06 -1.66
C PRO A 141 -7.19 18.41 -0.35
N GLN A 142 -7.52 17.70 0.74
CA GLN A 142 -6.92 17.91 2.05
C GLN A 142 -5.78 16.94 2.39
N ASN A 143 -5.44 16.02 1.47
CA ASN A 143 -4.40 15.05 1.70
C ASN A 143 -3.01 15.71 1.73
N LYS A 144 -2.43 15.76 2.92
CA LYS A 144 -1.12 16.41 3.17
C LYS A 144 0.03 15.69 2.48
N ASN A 145 0.00 14.35 2.44
CA ASN A 145 1.06 13.55 1.81
C ASN A 145 1.10 13.80 0.29
N LEU A 146 -0.06 13.81 -0.37
CA LEU A 146 -0.14 14.14 -1.80
C LEU A 146 0.37 15.55 -2.09
N LYS A 147 -0.03 16.55 -1.29
CA LYS A 147 0.49 17.92 -1.41
C LYS A 147 2.00 17.96 -1.25
N THR A 148 2.54 17.23 -0.29
CA THR A 148 3.99 17.16 -0.05
C THR A 148 4.73 16.56 -1.25
N PHE A 149 4.27 15.42 -1.77
CA PHE A 149 4.90 14.79 -2.95
C PHE A 149 4.77 15.66 -4.19
N HIS A 150 3.59 16.25 -4.40
CA HIS A 150 3.37 17.18 -5.51
C HIS A 150 4.27 18.40 -5.41
N GLY A 151 4.35 19.03 -4.25
CA GLY A 151 5.21 20.19 -4.02
C GLY A 151 6.69 19.89 -4.26
N LYS A 152 7.21 18.80 -3.69
CA LYS A 152 8.59 18.34 -3.94
C LYS A 152 8.84 18.06 -5.42
N ASN A 153 7.88 17.45 -6.11
CA ASN A 153 7.98 17.16 -7.53
C ASN A 153 7.98 18.43 -8.41
N LEU A 154 7.16 19.42 -8.06
CA LEU A 154 7.14 20.71 -8.74
C LEU A 154 8.47 21.46 -8.61
N LEU A 155 9.15 21.37 -7.45
CA LEU A 155 10.51 21.89 -7.31
C LEU A 155 11.50 21.20 -8.26
N ARG A 156 11.41 19.87 -8.43
CA ARG A 156 12.22 19.13 -9.44
C ARG A 156 11.93 19.59 -10.89
N LEU A 157 10.70 20.05 -11.15
CA LEU A 157 10.28 20.58 -12.45
C LEU A 157 10.59 22.09 -12.62
N ASN A 158 11.34 22.70 -11.69
CA ASN A 158 11.64 24.15 -11.64
C ASN A 158 10.40 25.05 -11.51
N LYS A 159 9.27 24.51 -11.05
CA LYS A 159 8.04 25.25 -10.76
C LYS A 159 8.03 25.70 -9.29
N HIS A 160 9.00 26.54 -8.91
CA HIS A 160 9.29 26.83 -7.50
C HIS A 160 8.13 27.46 -6.74
N SER A 161 7.49 28.50 -7.30
CA SER A 161 6.36 29.19 -6.63
C SER A 161 5.20 28.24 -6.34
N GLU A 162 4.79 27.43 -7.31
CA GLU A 162 3.71 26.45 -7.16
C GLU A 162 4.11 25.33 -6.18
N GLY A 163 5.34 24.84 -6.27
CA GLY A 163 5.87 23.81 -5.37
C GLY A 163 5.89 24.22 -3.90
N LEU A 164 6.40 25.45 -3.63
CA LEU A 164 6.43 26.00 -2.28
C LEU A 164 5.02 26.21 -1.71
N LYS A 165 4.05 26.64 -2.54
CA LYS A 165 2.65 26.77 -2.13
C LYS A 165 2.10 25.43 -1.62
N TYR A 166 2.25 24.34 -2.38
CA TYR A 166 1.79 23.01 -1.95
C TYR A 166 2.51 22.51 -0.68
N LEU A 167 3.82 22.77 -0.57
CA LEU A 167 4.57 22.42 0.64
C LEU A 167 4.08 23.19 1.86
N ASN A 168 3.79 24.48 1.72
CA ASN A 168 3.21 25.26 2.80
C ASN A 168 1.83 24.74 3.21
N GLU A 169 0.95 24.46 2.25
CA GLU A 169 -0.37 23.90 2.52
C GLU A 169 -0.32 22.53 3.22
N SER A 170 0.77 21.75 3.04
CA SER A 170 0.93 20.45 3.66
C SER A 170 1.57 20.49 5.03
N THR A 171 2.56 21.38 5.25
CA THR A 171 3.38 21.42 6.46
C THR A 171 3.08 22.60 7.37
N GLY A 172 2.59 23.70 6.82
CA GLY A 172 2.42 24.96 7.53
C GLY A 172 3.73 25.67 7.92
N MET A 173 4.88 25.20 7.40
CA MET A 173 6.21 25.66 7.81
C MET A 173 6.78 26.81 6.96
N ILE A 174 6.07 27.25 5.93
CA ILE A 174 6.57 28.26 5.00
C ILE A 174 5.68 29.49 5.07
N GLU A 175 6.23 30.60 5.53
CA GLU A 175 5.58 31.92 5.49
C GLU A 175 6.04 32.65 4.22
N PHE A 176 5.08 33.07 3.40
CA PHE A 176 5.33 33.87 2.20
C PHE A 176 5.19 35.36 2.52
N GLY A 177 6.28 36.13 2.41
CA GLY A 177 6.24 37.58 2.36
C GLY A 177 6.08 38.08 0.92
N GLU A 178 5.92 39.42 0.73
CA GLU A 178 5.72 40.00 -0.61
C GLU A 178 6.85 39.68 -1.60
N ASN A 179 8.10 39.54 -1.13
CA ASN A 179 9.27 39.24 -1.98
C ASN A 179 10.20 38.15 -1.43
N ASN A 180 9.80 37.46 -0.33
CA ASN A 180 10.62 36.44 0.31
C ASN A 180 9.75 35.34 0.93
N PHE A 181 10.39 34.29 1.41
CA PHE A 181 9.74 33.25 2.25
C PHE A 181 10.62 32.95 3.44
N LYS A 182 9.99 32.55 4.54
CA LYS A 182 10.64 32.12 5.78
C LYS A 182 10.20 30.71 6.11
N ILE A 183 11.14 29.87 6.51
CA ILE A 183 10.87 28.53 7.05
C ILE A 183 10.80 28.66 8.58
N THR A 184 9.65 28.29 9.15
CA THR A 184 9.39 28.33 10.61
C THR A 184 9.46 26.94 11.19
#